data_fcf0e0bf9e4ac5d89c61d6dc236df5c0
#
_entry.id   fcf0e0bf9e4ac5d89c61d6dc236df5c0
#
_cell.length_a   1.000
_cell.length_b   1.000
_cell.length_c   1.000
_cell.angle_alpha   90.00
_cell.angle_beta   90.00
_cell.angle_gamma   90.00
#
_symmetry.space_group_name_H-M   'P 1'
#
loop_
_entity.id
_entity.type
_entity.pdbx_description
1 polymer ?
#
loop_
_entity_poly.entity_id
_entity_poly.type
_entity_poly.pdbx_seq_one_letter_code
_entity_poly.pdbx_strand_id
1 'polypeptide(L)'
;VTALFTFMNKHHLTFILLTVLLVGLALFSLSWGRFAIPVENVVQTLMGNNPNEVQNNIIFNLRLPRILASILVGAALAVAGATFQGIFRNPLVSPDLLGVSGGACIGAAVAILLGLGLFAIQGFAFVGGLLAVLMTMSLPKLVRRDSTIILVLSGIIISGFMMACLGLVKYLADPETQLADIVYWQLGSLTKADYQNLRLLAPMILFTTAALLMMRWRINVLSLGDREAKLIGANIRFERNLMVMFATLLTASAVCLSGTIGWIGLIIPHLARMFIGDNNLRTLPLSALIGAIFLLIIDTLARNLYTQEIPLGILTGFIGAPFFAWVLVKQKVAD
;
A
#
# COMPACT_ATOMS: atom_id res chain seq x y z
N VAL A 1 -31.11 23.11 -1.07
CA VAL A 1 -31.44 21.87 -0.32
C VAL A 1 -31.46 20.68 -1.27
N THR A 2 -32.18 20.76 -2.40
CA THR A 2 -32.25 19.69 -3.44
C THR A 2 -30.89 19.33 -4.03
N ALA A 3 -30.03 20.30 -4.36
CA ALA A 3 -28.68 20.07 -4.88
C ALA A 3 -27.78 19.34 -3.84
N LEU A 4 -27.93 19.63 -2.55
CA LEU A 4 -27.18 18.96 -1.46
C LEU A 4 -27.62 17.50 -1.28
N PHE A 5 -28.91 17.22 -1.38
CA PHE A 5 -29.46 15.85 -1.32
C PHE A 5 -29.02 15.01 -2.52
N THR A 6 -29.01 15.59 -3.73
CA THR A 6 -28.54 14.92 -4.95
C THR A 6 -27.02 14.64 -4.86
N PHE A 7 -26.24 15.54 -4.28
CA PHE A 7 -24.80 15.40 -4.09
C PHE A 7 -24.44 14.35 -3.03
N MET A 8 -25.20 14.29 -1.92
CA MET A 8 -25.07 13.25 -0.90
C MET A 8 -25.38 11.85 -1.46
N ASN A 9 -26.46 11.71 -2.23
CA ASN A 9 -26.83 10.43 -2.87
C ASN A 9 -25.74 9.94 -3.86
N LYS A 10 -25.12 10.85 -4.61
CA LYS A 10 -24.09 10.50 -5.61
C LYS A 10 -22.84 9.87 -4.98
N HIS A 11 -22.39 10.38 -3.82
CA HIS A 11 -21.22 9.83 -3.14
C HIS A 11 -21.51 8.46 -2.50
N HIS A 12 -22.67 8.30 -1.85
CA HIS A 12 -23.07 6.99 -1.31
C HIS A 12 -23.19 5.93 -2.40
N LEU A 13 -23.76 6.30 -3.55
CA LEU A 13 -23.85 5.41 -4.69
C LEU A 13 -22.47 4.97 -5.19
N THR A 14 -21.48 5.89 -5.26
CA THR A 14 -20.10 5.54 -5.64
C THR A 14 -19.50 4.50 -4.71
N PHE A 15 -19.64 4.67 -3.38
CA PHE A 15 -19.14 3.69 -2.41
C PHE A 15 -19.83 2.33 -2.56
N ILE A 16 -21.15 2.31 -2.73
CA ILE A 16 -21.92 1.06 -2.91
C ILE A 16 -21.45 0.36 -4.19
N LEU A 17 -21.36 1.07 -5.31
CA LEU A 17 -20.96 0.49 -6.59
C LEU A 17 -19.54 -0.09 -6.53
N LEU A 18 -18.59 0.62 -5.93
CA LEU A 18 -17.22 0.12 -5.79
C LEU A 18 -17.13 -1.06 -4.80
N THR A 19 -17.95 -1.08 -3.75
CA THR A 19 -17.99 -2.22 -2.84
C THR A 19 -18.57 -3.46 -3.55
N VAL A 20 -19.63 -3.30 -4.33
CA VAL A 20 -20.19 -4.38 -5.15
C VAL A 20 -19.17 -4.86 -6.19
N LEU A 21 -18.45 -3.93 -6.81
CA LEU A 21 -17.36 -4.26 -7.74
C LEU A 21 -16.25 -5.06 -7.05
N LEU A 22 -15.81 -4.64 -5.85
CA LEU A 22 -14.79 -5.37 -5.08
C LEU A 22 -15.22 -6.80 -4.77
N VAL A 23 -16.46 -6.99 -4.31
CA VAL A 23 -17.01 -8.33 -4.01
C VAL A 23 -17.10 -9.17 -5.29
N GLY A 24 -17.60 -8.58 -6.39
CA GLY A 24 -17.67 -9.26 -7.69
C GLY A 24 -16.30 -9.68 -8.22
N LEU A 25 -15.30 -8.79 -8.10
CA LEU A 25 -13.91 -9.08 -8.48
C LEU A 25 -13.28 -10.15 -7.58
N ALA A 26 -13.58 -10.17 -6.29
CA ALA A 26 -13.10 -11.20 -5.37
C ALA A 26 -13.68 -12.58 -5.76
N LEU A 27 -14.97 -12.68 -6.03
CA LEU A 27 -15.61 -13.90 -6.51
C LEU A 27 -15.05 -14.33 -7.89
N PHE A 28 -14.86 -13.39 -8.80
CA PHE A 28 -14.22 -13.64 -10.08
C PHE A 28 -12.79 -14.17 -9.90
N SER A 29 -11.99 -13.56 -9.03
CA SER A 29 -10.62 -13.97 -8.73
C SER A 29 -10.53 -15.35 -8.05
N LEU A 30 -11.57 -15.77 -7.31
CA LEU A 30 -11.71 -17.14 -6.79
C LEU A 30 -11.98 -18.16 -7.91
N SER A 31 -12.73 -17.78 -8.93
CA SER A 31 -13.06 -18.64 -10.07
C SER A 31 -11.93 -18.72 -11.09
N TRP A 32 -11.33 -17.57 -11.43
CA TRP A 32 -10.36 -17.43 -12.50
C TRP A 32 -8.93 -17.67 -12.02
N GLY A 33 -8.22 -18.59 -12.66
CA GLY A 33 -6.85 -18.96 -12.35
C GLY A 33 -6.40 -20.13 -13.22
N ARG A 34 -5.15 -20.55 -13.07
CA ARG A 34 -4.57 -21.69 -13.83
C ARG A 34 -5.41 -22.97 -13.74
N PHE A 35 -6.04 -23.19 -12.61
CA PHE A 35 -7.06 -24.21 -12.41
C PHE A 35 -8.41 -23.51 -12.38
N ALA A 36 -9.11 -23.47 -13.52
CA ALA A 36 -10.41 -22.82 -13.59
C ALA A 36 -11.44 -23.58 -12.74
N ILE A 37 -12.12 -22.84 -11.85
CA ILE A 37 -13.19 -23.38 -11.01
C ILE A 37 -14.48 -22.66 -11.39
N PRO A 38 -15.54 -23.38 -11.82
CA PRO A 38 -16.81 -22.75 -12.14
C PRO A 38 -17.35 -21.93 -10.97
N VAL A 39 -17.98 -20.81 -11.24
CA VAL A 39 -18.52 -19.89 -10.21
C VAL A 39 -19.51 -20.62 -9.28
N GLU A 40 -20.29 -21.54 -9.82
CA GLU A 40 -21.21 -22.39 -9.05
C GLU A 40 -20.46 -23.18 -7.98
N ASN A 41 -19.33 -23.82 -8.35
CA ASN A 41 -18.51 -24.59 -7.39
C ASN A 41 -17.83 -23.67 -6.37
N VAL A 42 -17.45 -22.46 -6.75
CA VAL A 42 -16.94 -21.46 -5.81
C VAL A 42 -18.00 -21.15 -4.75
N VAL A 43 -19.23 -20.89 -5.16
CA VAL A 43 -20.34 -20.61 -4.22
C VAL A 43 -20.62 -21.83 -3.34
N GLN A 44 -20.68 -23.04 -3.90
CA GLN A 44 -20.87 -24.27 -3.15
C GLN A 44 -19.74 -24.50 -2.13
N THR A 45 -18.48 -24.23 -2.51
CA THR A 45 -17.33 -24.29 -1.59
C THR A 45 -17.48 -23.31 -0.44
N LEU A 46 -17.84 -22.07 -0.71
CA LEU A 46 -18.04 -21.03 0.31
C LEU A 46 -19.22 -21.37 1.25
N MET A 47 -20.20 -22.10 0.77
CA MET A 47 -21.33 -22.62 1.56
C MET A 47 -21.01 -23.94 2.30
N GLY A 48 -19.82 -24.51 2.08
CA GLY A 48 -19.41 -25.79 2.69
C GLY A 48 -20.05 -27.05 2.05
N ASN A 49 -20.64 -26.90 0.84
CA ASN A 49 -21.42 -27.96 0.18
C ASN A 49 -20.69 -28.59 -1.01
N ASN A 50 -19.46 -28.18 -1.32
CA ASN A 50 -18.72 -28.75 -2.46
C ASN A 50 -18.04 -30.06 -2.05
N PRO A 51 -18.35 -31.20 -2.71
CA PRO A 51 -17.73 -32.49 -2.42
C PRO A 51 -16.30 -32.63 -2.93
N ASN A 52 -15.83 -31.68 -3.76
CA ASN A 52 -14.49 -31.73 -4.36
C ASN A 52 -13.44 -31.12 -3.40
N GLU A 53 -12.72 -31.97 -2.67
CA GLU A 53 -11.68 -31.56 -1.73
C GLU A 53 -10.54 -30.75 -2.36
N VAL A 54 -10.16 -31.05 -3.62
CA VAL A 54 -9.10 -30.30 -4.34
C VAL A 54 -9.54 -28.86 -4.58
N GLN A 55 -10.79 -28.65 -5.03
CA GLN A 55 -11.32 -27.29 -5.22
C GLN A 55 -11.43 -26.53 -3.90
N ASN A 56 -11.87 -27.20 -2.83
CA ASN A 56 -11.94 -26.61 -1.50
C ASN A 56 -10.57 -26.18 -1.01
N ASN A 57 -9.54 -27.03 -1.19
CA ASN A 57 -8.17 -26.69 -0.81
C ASN A 57 -7.62 -25.51 -1.62
N ILE A 58 -7.84 -25.48 -2.92
CA ILE A 58 -7.40 -24.37 -3.79
C ILE A 58 -8.08 -23.06 -3.37
N ILE A 59 -9.38 -23.08 -3.11
CA ILE A 59 -10.13 -21.89 -2.73
C ILE A 59 -9.71 -21.39 -1.35
N PHE A 60 -9.76 -22.23 -0.33
CA PHE A 60 -9.53 -21.79 1.05
C PHE A 60 -8.05 -21.58 1.36
N ASN A 61 -7.15 -22.46 0.93
CA ASN A 61 -5.76 -22.42 1.37
C ASN A 61 -4.81 -21.65 0.44
N LEU A 62 -5.19 -21.49 -0.85
CA LEU A 62 -4.34 -20.79 -1.81
C LEU A 62 -4.92 -19.44 -2.25
N ARG A 63 -6.21 -19.42 -2.69
CA ARG A 63 -6.79 -18.21 -3.30
C ARG A 63 -7.30 -17.20 -2.28
N LEU A 64 -8.07 -17.66 -1.31
CA LEU A 64 -8.71 -16.76 -0.35
C LEU A 64 -7.70 -15.97 0.51
N PRO A 65 -6.64 -16.57 1.08
CA PRO A 65 -5.63 -15.80 1.81
C PRO A 65 -4.95 -14.75 0.94
N ARG A 66 -4.67 -15.09 -0.31
CA ARG A 66 -4.04 -14.18 -1.27
C ARG A 66 -4.94 -13.02 -1.68
N ILE A 67 -6.24 -13.27 -1.90
CA ILE A 67 -7.24 -12.23 -2.18
C ILE A 67 -7.36 -11.29 -0.97
N LEU A 68 -7.44 -11.83 0.24
CA LEU A 68 -7.48 -11.03 1.46
C LEU A 68 -6.21 -10.18 1.62
N ALA A 69 -5.04 -10.76 1.36
CA ALA A 69 -3.78 -10.03 1.37
C ALA A 69 -3.75 -8.90 0.34
N SER A 70 -4.20 -9.15 -0.90
CA SER A 70 -4.24 -8.11 -1.94
C SER A 70 -5.19 -6.96 -1.57
N ILE A 71 -6.35 -7.24 -1.02
CA ILE A 71 -7.31 -6.24 -0.53
C ILE A 71 -6.67 -5.39 0.59
N LEU A 72 -6.07 -6.05 1.59
CA LEU A 72 -5.46 -5.38 2.73
C LEU A 72 -4.26 -4.52 2.33
N VAL A 73 -3.34 -5.06 1.54
CA VAL A 73 -2.14 -4.35 1.07
C VAL A 73 -2.50 -3.18 0.17
N GLY A 74 -3.41 -3.39 -0.80
CA GLY A 74 -3.86 -2.33 -1.69
C GLY A 74 -4.53 -1.18 -0.95
N ALA A 75 -5.42 -1.48 -0.01
CA ALA A 75 -6.05 -0.49 0.85
C ALA A 75 -5.01 0.24 1.73
N ALA A 76 -4.08 -0.51 2.33
CA ALA A 76 -3.05 0.04 3.21
C ALA A 76 -2.15 1.04 2.50
N LEU A 77 -1.59 0.66 1.35
CA LEU A 77 -0.69 1.54 0.57
C LEU A 77 -1.41 2.79 0.06
N ALA A 78 -2.68 2.64 -0.36
CA ALA A 78 -3.49 3.77 -0.81
C ALA A 78 -3.83 4.74 0.33
N VAL A 79 -4.22 4.25 1.51
CA VAL A 79 -4.50 5.10 2.69
C VAL A 79 -3.24 5.79 3.19
N ALA A 80 -2.12 5.07 3.28
CA ALA A 80 -0.83 5.65 3.65
C ALA A 80 -0.45 6.77 2.67
N GLY A 81 -0.56 6.52 1.36
CA GLY A 81 -0.30 7.51 0.32
C GLY A 81 -1.20 8.74 0.45
N ALA A 82 -2.51 8.55 0.59
CA ALA A 82 -3.47 9.65 0.78
C ALA A 82 -3.16 10.49 2.02
N THR A 83 -2.78 9.83 3.12
CA THR A 83 -2.38 10.49 4.36
C THR A 83 -1.13 11.35 4.13
N PHE A 84 -0.07 10.80 3.53
CA PHE A 84 1.16 11.56 3.25
C PHE A 84 0.89 12.74 2.33
N GLN A 85 0.14 12.55 1.24
CA GLN A 85 -0.22 13.64 0.34
C GLN A 85 -1.01 14.75 1.05
N GLY A 86 -1.93 14.39 1.96
CA GLY A 86 -2.70 15.35 2.74
C GLY A 86 -1.86 16.16 3.73
N ILE A 87 -1.04 15.49 4.56
CA ILE A 87 -0.23 16.17 5.57
C ILE A 87 0.94 16.98 4.99
N PHE A 88 1.47 16.55 3.84
CA PHE A 88 2.56 17.27 3.15
C PHE A 88 2.06 18.25 2.09
N ARG A 89 0.76 18.29 1.83
CA ARG A 89 0.14 19.17 0.82
C ARG A 89 0.82 19.05 -0.55
N ASN A 90 1.20 17.83 -0.88
CA ASN A 90 1.90 17.55 -2.13
C ASN A 90 1.41 16.21 -2.69
N PRO A 91 0.75 16.20 -3.85
CA PRO A 91 0.21 14.99 -4.47
C PRO A 91 1.29 14.01 -4.95
N LEU A 92 2.55 14.43 -4.99
CA LEU A 92 3.69 13.63 -5.43
C LEU A 92 4.36 12.86 -4.27
N VAL A 93 3.94 13.09 -3.03
CA VAL A 93 4.51 12.41 -1.88
C VAL A 93 3.91 11.01 -1.72
N SER A 94 4.76 10.03 -1.50
CA SER A 94 4.39 8.66 -1.16
C SER A 94 5.16 8.20 0.09
N PRO A 95 4.71 7.11 0.74
CA PRO A 95 5.45 6.51 1.85
C PRO A 95 6.90 6.17 1.51
N ASP A 96 7.18 5.82 0.26
CA ASP A 96 8.52 5.45 -0.22
C ASP A 96 9.52 6.60 -0.13
N LEU A 97 9.05 7.84 -0.24
CA LEU A 97 9.90 9.03 -0.09
C LEU A 97 10.49 9.20 1.33
N LEU A 98 9.93 8.56 2.34
CA LEU A 98 10.50 8.53 3.68
C LEU A 98 11.45 7.34 3.91
N GLY A 99 11.70 6.53 2.88
CA GLY A 99 12.64 5.42 2.91
C GLY A 99 12.09 4.12 3.50
N VAL A 100 10.77 4.02 3.77
CA VAL A 100 10.15 2.82 4.35
C VAL A 100 10.48 1.57 3.55
N SER A 101 10.21 1.60 2.24
CA SER A 101 10.43 0.45 1.35
C SER A 101 11.92 0.12 1.21
N GLY A 102 12.79 1.14 1.11
CA GLY A 102 14.23 0.94 1.06
C GLY A 102 14.78 0.26 2.32
N GLY A 103 14.36 0.73 3.50
CA GLY A 103 14.72 0.12 4.78
C GLY A 103 14.18 -1.31 4.92
N ALA A 104 12.95 -1.56 4.50
CA ALA A 104 12.36 -2.89 4.49
C ALA A 104 13.11 -3.84 3.56
N CYS A 105 13.54 -3.37 2.37
CA CYS A 105 14.37 -4.14 1.45
C CYS A 105 15.70 -4.56 2.06
N ILE A 106 16.38 -3.65 2.76
CA ILE A 106 17.64 -3.99 3.44
C ILE A 106 17.39 -5.02 4.53
N GLY A 107 16.38 -4.79 5.38
CA GLY A 107 16.04 -5.73 6.45
C GLY A 107 15.79 -7.14 5.89
N ALA A 108 14.95 -7.26 4.88
CA ALA A 108 14.69 -8.53 4.21
C ALA A 108 15.95 -9.13 3.59
N ALA A 109 16.74 -8.32 2.87
CA ALA A 109 17.95 -8.78 2.21
C ALA A 109 19.01 -9.31 3.21
N VAL A 110 19.18 -8.63 4.35
CA VAL A 110 20.05 -9.09 5.43
C VAL A 110 19.56 -10.42 6.00
N ALA A 111 18.26 -10.58 6.23
CA ALA A 111 17.70 -11.83 6.74
C ALA A 111 17.87 -12.98 5.74
N ILE A 112 17.71 -12.72 4.43
CA ILE A 112 17.96 -13.70 3.36
C ILE A 112 19.45 -14.06 3.31
N LEU A 113 20.34 -13.07 3.37
CA LEU A 113 21.80 -13.30 3.39
C LEU A 113 22.24 -14.19 4.56
N LEU A 114 21.58 -14.04 5.72
CA LEU A 114 21.81 -14.85 6.91
C LEU A 114 21.12 -16.23 6.86
N GLY A 115 20.40 -16.55 5.78
CA GLY A 115 19.68 -17.82 5.60
C GLY A 115 18.49 -18.00 6.57
N LEU A 116 17.89 -16.90 7.04
CA LEU A 116 16.80 -16.95 8.01
C LEU A 116 15.46 -17.29 7.34
N GLY A 117 14.54 -17.88 8.13
CA GLY A 117 13.21 -18.24 7.65
C GLY A 117 12.28 -17.04 7.42
N LEU A 118 11.14 -17.28 6.77
CA LEU A 118 10.19 -16.26 6.31
C LEU A 118 9.77 -15.26 7.40
N PHE A 119 9.49 -15.71 8.63
CA PHE A 119 9.13 -14.83 9.74
C PHE A 119 10.23 -13.85 10.13
N ALA A 120 11.48 -14.32 10.11
CA ALA A 120 12.62 -13.46 10.37
C ALA A 120 12.78 -12.43 9.25
N ILE A 121 12.62 -12.83 7.98
CA ILE A 121 12.65 -11.92 6.83
C ILE A 121 11.61 -10.81 7.01
N GLN A 122 10.37 -11.15 7.39
CA GLN A 122 9.31 -10.18 7.67
C GLN A 122 9.65 -9.27 8.86
N GLY A 123 10.15 -9.84 9.95
CA GLY A 123 10.54 -9.07 11.14
C GLY A 123 11.68 -8.09 10.86
N PHE A 124 12.72 -8.54 10.14
CA PHE A 124 13.82 -7.68 9.72
C PHE A 124 13.38 -6.59 8.74
N ALA A 125 12.48 -6.92 7.78
CA ALA A 125 11.90 -5.94 6.88
C ALA A 125 11.10 -4.88 7.64
N PHE A 126 10.27 -5.28 8.60
CA PHE A 126 9.51 -4.36 9.43
C PHE A 126 10.40 -3.41 10.23
N VAL A 127 11.39 -3.96 10.94
CA VAL A 127 12.35 -3.17 11.70
C VAL A 127 13.18 -2.26 10.80
N GLY A 128 13.65 -2.77 9.66
CA GLY A 128 14.40 -1.98 8.67
C GLY A 128 13.60 -0.79 8.14
N GLY A 129 12.32 -1.00 7.80
CA GLY A 129 11.42 0.08 7.37
C GLY A 129 11.19 1.13 8.44
N LEU A 130 10.98 0.72 9.71
CA LEU A 130 10.85 1.65 10.84
C LEU A 130 12.13 2.44 11.09
N LEU A 131 13.29 1.79 11.08
CA LEU A 131 14.60 2.43 11.28
C LEU A 131 14.84 3.49 10.21
N ALA A 132 14.55 3.21 8.94
CA ALA A 132 14.70 4.18 7.86
C ALA A 132 13.86 5.44 8.10
N VAL A 133 12.60 5.30 8.54
CA VAL A 133 11.76 6.45 8.84
C VAL A 133 12.23 7.18 10.10
N LEU A 134 12.66 6.49 11.14
CA LEU A 134 13.25 7.12 12.33
C LEU A 134 14.49 7.96 11.96
N MET A 135 15.36 7.43 11.09
CA MET A 135 16.50 8.18 10.56
C MET A 135 16.04 9.41 9.77
N THR A 136 15.06 9.24 8.87
CA THR A 136 14.48 10.34 8.10
C THR A 136 13.89 11.43 8.99
N MET A 137 13.14 11.08 10.04
CA MET A 137 12.53 12.02 10.96
C MET A 137 13.55 12.66 11.94
N SER A 138 14.73 12.07 12.12
CA SER A 138 15.76 12.61 12.96
C SER A 138 16.55 13.76 12.30
N LEU A 139 16.74 13.72 10.98
CA LEU A 139 17.52 14.71 10.25
C LEU A 139 17.00 16.16 10.39
N PRO A 140 15.68 16.46 10.26
CA PRO A 140 15.17 17.80 10.50
C PRO A 140 15.46 18.34 11.91
N LYS A 141 15.48 17.44 12.93
CA LYS A 141 15.81 17.81 14.31
C LYS A 141 17.29 18.20 14.45
N LEU A 142 18.19 17.49 13.73
CA LEU A 142 19.63 17.81 13.72
C LEU A 142 19.90 19.15 13.02
N VAL A 143 19.16 19.44 11.93
CA VAL A 143 19.27 20.73 11.20
C VAL A 143 18.54 21.86 11.94
N ARG A 144 17.78 21.56 13.01
CA ARG A 144 16.99 22.54 13.81
C ARG A 144 16.00 23.35 12.97
N ARG A 145 15.45 22.76 11.93
CA ARG A 145 14.44 23.36 11.05
C ARG A 145 13.30 22.40 10.81
N ASP A 146 12.12 22.73 11.31
CA ASP A 146 10.88 21.95 11.11
C ASP A 146 10.19 22.43 9.81
N SER A 147 10.65 21.93 8.68
CA SER A 147 10.04 22.23 7.36
C SER A 147 9.70 20.92 6.64
N THR A 148 8.55 20.89 5.99
CA THR A 148 8.11 19.78 5.13
C THR A 148 9.14 19.46 4.04
N ILE A 149 9.77 20.51 3.47
CA ILE A 149 10.80 20.36 2.44
C ILE A 149 12.02 19.62 3.00
N ILE A 150 12.47 19.98 4.20
CA ILE A 150 13.62 19.32 4.85
C ILE A 150 13.31 17.86 5.14
N LEU A 151 12.08 17.55 5.55
CA LEU A 151 11.68 16.16 5.80
C LEU A 151 11.69 15.34 4.50
N VAL A 152 11.20 15.88 3.38
CA VAL A 152 11.26 15.23 2.06
C VAL A 152 12.71 15.04 1.61
N LEU A 153 13.57 16.06 1.74
CA LEU A 153 15.00 15.95 1.42
C LEU A 153 15.70 14.90 2.30
N SER A 154 15.36 14.86 3.57
CA SER A 154 15.85 13.83 4.51
C SER A 154 15.48 12.42 4.03
N GLY A 155 14.24 12.25 3.57
CA GLY A 155 13.78 10.97 3.00
C GLY A 155 14.57 10.57 1.74
N ILE A 156 14.84 11.51 0.84
CA ILE A 156 15.66 11.26 -0.37
C ILE A 156 17.08 10.83 0.03
N ILE A 157 17.70 11.52 1.00
CA ILE A 157 19.05 11.21 1.49
C ILE A 157 19.08 9.80 2.09
N ILE A 158 18.13 9.50 2.99
CA ILE A 158 18.06 8.19 3.64
C ILE A 158 17.74 7.09 2.63
N SER A 159 16.82 7.33 1.69
CA SER A 159 16.54 6.36 0.63
C SER A 159 17.76 6.05 -0.22
N GLY A 160 18.56 7.08 -0.58
CA GLY A 160 19.83 6.90 -1.30
C GLY A 160 20.82 6.07 -0.50
N PHE A 161 20.97 6.35 0.80
CA PHE A 161 21.81 5.56 1.70
C PHE A 161 21.33 4.11 1.80
N MET A 162 20.01 3.89 1.97
CA MET A 162 19.43 2.56 1.99
C MET A 162 19.69 1.79 0.68
N MET A 163 19.58 2.46 -0.48
CA MET A 163 19.87 1.83 -1.76
C MET A 163 21.35 1.43 -1.89
N ALA A 164 22.27 2.23 -1.37
CA ALA A 164 23.71 1.87 -1.35
C ALA A 164 23.97 0.66 -0.43
N CYS A 165 23.36 0.62 0.75
CA CYS A 165 23.45 -0.54 1.66
C CYS A 165 22.86 -1.81 1.00
N LEU A 166 21.71 -1.70 0.34
CA LEU A 166 21.10 -2.81 -0.40
C LEU A 166 22.01 -3.31 -1.52
N GLY A 167 22.67 -2.39 -2.23
CA GLY A 167 23.70 -2.73 -3.23
C GLY A 167 24.84 -3.52 -2.65
N LEU A 168 25.35 -3.15 -1.48
CA LEU A 168 26.37 -3.90 -0.77
C LEU A 168 25.91 -5.30 -0.36
N VAL A 169 24.69 -5.44 0.19
CA VAL A 169 24.12 -6.76 0.53
C VAL A 169 24.00 -7.66 -0.71
N LYS A 170 23.51 -7.10 -1.83
CA LYS A 170 23.44 -7.84 -3.11
C LYS A 170 24.80 -8.26 -3.65
N TYR A 171 25.83 -7.43 -3.47
CA TYR A 171 27.19 -7.75 -3.87
C TYR A 171 27.79 -8.90 -3.05
N LEU A 172 27.44 -9.00 -1.77
CA LEU A 172 27.88 -10.07 -0.87
C LEU A 172 27.06 -11.36 -0.97
N ALA A 173 25.88 -11.29 -1.58
CA ALA A 173 24.95 -12.42 -1.68
C ALA A 173 25.44 -13.46 -2.70
N ASP A 174 25.16 -14.74 -2.41
CA ASP A 174 25.39 -15.84 -3.34
C ASP A 174 24.57 -15.61 -4.64
N PRO A 175 25.24 -15.58 -5.84
CA PRO A 175 24.57 -15.24 -7.09
C PRO A 175 23.49 -16.24 -7.53
N GLU A 176 23.65 -17.54 -7.18
CA GLU A 176 22.75 -18.59 -7.66
C GLU A 176 21.48 -18.73 -6.81
N THR A 177 21.55 -18.35 -5.54
CA THR A 177 20.46 -18.56 -4.58
C THR A 177 19.97 -17.26 -3.93
N GLN A 178 20.78 -16.63 -3.09
CA GLN A 178 20.39 -15.50 -2.25
C GLN A 178 20.06 -14.24 -3.05
N LEU A 179 20.84 -13.95 -4.10
CA LEU A 179 20.63 -12.77 -4.94
C LEU A 179 19.26 -12.84 -5.65
N ALA A 180 18.91 -14.02 -6.16
CA ALA A 180 17.62 -14.24 -6.81
C ALA A 180 16.45 -14.00 -5.82
N ASP A 181 16.56 -14.53 -4.59
CA ASP A 181 15.56 -14.35 -3.54
C ASP A 181 15.41 -12.89 -3.12
N ILE A 182 16.52 -12.15 -2.97
CA ILE A 182 16.52 -10.71 -2.65
C ILE A 182 15.83 -9.92 -3.76
N VAL A 183 16.17 -10.19 -5.02
CA VAL A 183 15.56 -9.49 -6.17
C VAL A 183 14.08 -9.81 -6.26
N TYR A 184 13.68 -11.08 -6.11
CA TYR A 184 12.27 -11.47 -6.14
C TYR A 184 11.47 -10.82 -5.01
N TRP A 185 12.03 -10.79 -3.78
CA TRP A 185 11.39 -10.12 -2.65
C TRP A 185 11.21 -8.62 -2.91
N GLN A 186 12.25 -7.97 -3.48
CA GLN A 186 12.23 -6.54 -3.83
C GLN A 186 11.18 -6.22 -4.90
N LEU A 187 10.91 -7.13 -5.84
CA LEU A 187 9.92 -6.90 -6.90
C LEU A 187 8.47 -7.00 -6.43
N GLY A 188 8.24 -7.52 -5.21
CA GLY A 188 6.93 -7.64 -4.60
C GLY A 188 6.08 -8.77 -5.17
N SER A 189 5.50 -9.58 -4.28
CA SER A 189 4.66 -10.73 -4.62
C SER A 189 3.75 -11.10 -3.45
N LEU A 190 2.59 -11.67 -3.77
CA LEU A 190 1.67 -12.26 -2.79
C LEU A 190 1.67 -13.79 -2.82
N THR A 191 2.64 -14.43 -3.46
CA THR A 191 2.75 -15.89 -3.54
C THR A 191 2.88 -16.58 -2.18
N LYS A 192 3.52 -15.89 -1.22
CA LYS A 192 3.73 -16.37 0.15
C LYS A 192 2.64 -15.92 1.14
N ALA A 193 1.53 -15.34 0.63
CA ALA A 193 0.42 -14.94 1.47
C ALA A 193 -0.38 -16.16 1.93
N ASP A 194 -0.35 -16.44 3.22
CA ASP A 194 -1.10 -17.49 3.90
C ASP A 194 -1.83 -16.95 5.14
N TYR A 195 -2.65 -17.77 5.76
CA TYR A 195 -3.39 -17.39 6.96
C TYR A 195 -2.48 -17.07 8.16
N GLN A 196 -1.29 -17.66 8.24
CA GLN A 196 -0.38 -17.45 9.36
C GLN A 196 0.21 -16.02 9.27
N ASN A 197 0.66 -15.63 8.08
CA ASN A 197 1.15 -14.27 7.81
C ASN A 197 0.03 -13.23 7.94
N LEU A 198 -1.18 -13.56 7.47
CA LEU A 198 -2.33 -12.68 7.62
C LEU A 198 -2.72 -12.48 9.09
N ARG A 199 -2.76 -13.54 9.91
CA ARG A 199 -3.06 -13.42 11.36
C ARG A 199 -2.07 -12.51 12.08
N LEU A 200 -0.82 -12.48 11.63
CA LEU A 200 0.21 -11.64 12.24
C LEU A 200 0.08 -10.18 11.80
N LEU A 201 -0.08 -9.91 10.50
CA LEU A 201 0.02 -8.58 9.92
C LEU A 201 -1.33 -7.87 9.74
N ALA A 202 -2.42 -8.60 9.47
CA ALA A 202 -3.74 -8.01 9.26
C ALA A 202 -4.24 -7.17 10.45
N PRO A 203 -4.08 -7.59 11.72
CA PRO A 203 -4.50 -6.76 12.86
C PRO A 203 -3.81 -5.40 12.88
N MET A 204 -2.50 -5.35 12.59
CA MET A 204 -1.74 -4.10 12.53
C MET A 204 -2.19 -3.21 11.36
N ILE A 205 -2.41 -3.81 10.17
CA ILE A 205 -2.92 -3.10 8.99
C ILE A 205 -4.31 -2.52 9.29
N LEU A 206 -5.21 -3.31 9.86
CA LEU A 206 -6.57 -2.87 10.19
C LEU A 206 -6.57 -1.77 11.26
N PHE A 207 -5.78 -1.95 12.33
CA PHE A 207 -5.67 -0.97 13.39
C PHE A 207 -5.14 0.37 12.89
N THR A 208 -4.03 0.36 12.14
CA THR A 208 -3.41 1.60 11.62
C THR A 208 -4.27 2.25 10.55
N THR A 209 -4.95 1.47 9.71
CA THR A 209 -5.94 1.98 8.75
C THR A 209 -7.11 2.65 9.48
N ALA A 210 -7.67 1.99 10.50
CA ALA A 210 -8.75 2.57 11.30
C ALA A 210 -8.32 3.86 12.01
N ALA A 211 -7.12 3.87 12.61
CA ALA A 211 -6.57 5.07 13.26
C ALA A 211 -6.46 6.25 12.27
N LEU A 212 -5.92 6.03 11.07
CA LEU A 212 -5.83 7.07 10.04
C LEU A 212 -7.20 7.53 9.53
N LEU A 213 -8.15 6.59 9.35
CA LEU A 213 -9.52 6.93 8.97
C LEU A 213 -10.23 7.74 10.06
N MET A 214 -9.98 7.49 11.33
CA MET A 214 -10.50 8.31 12.44
C MET A 214 -9.86 9.71 12.45
N MET A 215 -8.60 9.82 12.06
CA MET A 215 -7.86 11.09 11.98
C MET A 215 -8.11 11.88 10.67
N ARG A 216 -8.94 11.40 9.74
CA ARG A 216 -9.16 12.03 8.42
C ARG A 216 -9.60 13.48 8.47
N TRP A 217 -10.35 13.89 9.52
CA TRP A 217 -10.68 15.30 9.74
C TRP A 217 -9.44 16.13 10.06
N ARG A 218 -8.55 15.62 10.90
CA ARG A 218 -7.29 16.30 11.24
C ARG A 218 -6.38 16.46 10.04
N ILE A 219 -6.41 15.51 9.08
CA ILE A 219 -5.68 15.64 7.81
C ILE A 219 -6.19 16.84 7.01
N ASN A 220 -7.51 17.08 6.95
CA ASN A 220 -8.06 18.28 6.33
C ASN A 220 -7.57 19.56 7.02
N VAL A 221 -7.54 19.57 8.36
CA VAL A 221 -7.01 20.72 9.11
C VAL A 221 -5.55 21.00 8.77
N LEU A 222 -4.71 19.97 8.75
CA LEU A 222 -3.30 20.12 8.38
C LEU A 222 -3.09 20.51 6.90
N SER A 223 -4.02 20.14 6.02
CA SER A 223 -3.96 20.50 4.60
C SER A 223 -4.27 21.98 4.34
N LEU A 224 -4.87 22.72 5.29
CA LEU A 224 -5.09 24.17 5.16
C LEU A 224 -3.77 24.95 5.23
N GLY A 225 -2.78 24.44 5.96
CA GLY A 225 -1.51 25.11 6.22
C GLY A 225 -1.19 25.21 7.69
N ASP A 226 0.10 25.39 8.01
CA ASP A 226 0.57 25.39 9.39
C ASP A 226 0.04 26.59 10.19
N ARG A 227 -0.14 27.75 9.51
CA ARG A 227 -0.65 28.95 10.15
C ARG A 227 -2.15 28.82 10.46
N GLU A 228 -2.92 28.39 9.50
CA GLU A 228 -4.36 28.20 9.59
C GLU A 228 -4.71 27.06 10.57
N ALA A 229 -3.97 25.96 10.52
CA ALA A 229 -4.16 24.84 11.43
C ALA A 229 -3.90 25.25 12.90
N LYS A 230 -2.89 26.10 13.18
CA LYS A 230 -2.64 26.64 14.52
C LYS A 230 -3.79 27.52 15.02
N LEU A 231 -4.38 28.36 14.16
CA LEU A 231 -5.51 29.21 14.54
C LEU A 231 -6.74 28.40 14.95
N ILE A 232 -6.91 27.19 14.41
CA ILE A 232 -7.99 26.25 14.78
C ILE A 232 -7.61 25.40 16.01
N GLY A 233 -6.44 25.64 16.62
CA GLY A 233 -5.98 24.95 17.83
C GLY A 233 -5.32 23.58 17.59
N ALA A 234 -4.86 23.30 16.37
CA ALA A 234 -4.16 22.06 16.07
C ALA A 234 -2.74 22.05 16.64
N ASN A 235 -2.36 20.95 17.30
CA ASN A 235 -0.95 20.68 17.63
C ASN A 235 -0.26 20.02 16.43
N ILE A 236 0.15 20.87 15.47
CA ILE A 236 0.66 20.42 14.15
C ILE A 236 1.78 19.41 14.30
N ARG A 237 2.76 19.65 15.19
CA ARG A 237 3.92 18.75 15.37
C ARG A 237 3.48 17.38 15.86
N PHE A 238 2.63 17.34 16.88
CA PHE A 238 2.14 16.08 17.45
C PHE A 238 1.26 15.32 16.45
N GLU A 239 0.27 16.01 15.86
CA GLU A 239 -0.68 15.39 14.93
C GLU A 239 0.03 14.88 13.67
N ARG A 240 0.93 15.67 13.07
CA ARG A 240 1.72 15.26 11.91
C ARG A 240 2.60 14.04 12.22
N ASN A 241 3.34 14.06 13.34
CA ASN A 241 4.21 12.95 13.74
C ASN A 241 3.41 11.67 13.99
N LEU A 242 2.24 11.78 14.61
CA LEU A 242 1.36 10.65 14.88
C LEU A 242 0.83 10.03 13.57
N MET A 243 0.39 10.86 12.61
CA MET A 243 -0.06 10.39 11.30
C MET A 243 1.07 9.77 10.49
N VAL A 244 2.26 10.38 10.50
CA VAL A 244 3.46 9.80 9.87
C VAL A 244 3.77 8.45 10.48
N MET A 245 3.72 8.31 11.80
CA MET A 245 3.95 7.05 12.49
C MET A 245 2.94 5.97 12.05
N PHE A 246 1.63 6.28 12.09
CA PHE A 246 0.61 5.31 11.66
C PHE A 246 0.72 4.95 10.18
N ALA A 247 0.96 5.91 9.30
CA ALA A 247 1.14 5.66 7.86
C ALA A 247 2.41 4.84 7.58
N THR A 248 3.47 5.05 8.37
CA THR A 248 4.70 4.24 8.30
C THR A 248 4.47 2.81 8.76
N LEU A 249 3.81 2.62 9.92
CA LEU A 249 3.46 1.29 10.42
C LEU A 249 2.58 0.54 9.43
N LEU A 250 1.61 1.26 8.84
CA LEU A 250 0.72 0.72 7.82
C LEU A 250 1.49 0.25 6.58
N THR A 251 2.39 1.10 6.07
CA THR A 251 3.21 0.78 4.90
C THR A 251 4.18 -0.36 5.21
N ALA A 252 4.88 -0.31 6.35
CA ALA A 252 5.81 -1.37 6.74
C ALA A 252 5.12 -2.73 6.86
N SER A 253 3.93 -2.78 7.47
CA SER A 253 3.13 -4.01 7.56
C SER A 253 2.70 -4.53 6.19
N ALA A 254 2.29 -3.63 5.28
CA ALA A 254 1.93 -3.99 3.91
C ALA A 254 3.14 -4.56 3.14
N VAL A 255 4.30 -3.88 3.23
CA VAL A 255 5.55 -4.30 2.58
C VAL A 255 6.06 -5.63 3.14
N CYS A 256 5.90 -5.89 4.45
CA CYS A 256 6.25 -7.19 5.04
C CYS A 256 5.41 -8.34 4.46
N LEU A 257 4.15 -8.08 4.12
CA LEU A 257 3.25 -9.09 3.55
C LEU A 257 3.49 -9.33 2.06
N SER A 258 3.87 -8.30 1.31
CA SER A 258 3.89 -8.33 -0.15
C SER A 258 5.24 -8.04 -0.79
N GLY A 259 6.28 -7.71 -0.03
CA GLY A 259 7.44 -7.03 -0.60
C GLY A 259 7.10 -5.61 -1.08
N THR A 260 7.97 -4.98 -1.86
CA THR A 260 7.71 -3.60 -2.28
C THR A 260 6.78 -3.53 -3.48
N ILE A 261 5.69 -2.79 -3.34
CA ILE A 261 4.74 -2.49 -4.43
C ILE A 261 4.64 -0.97 -4.54
N GLY A 262 5.31 -0.42 -5.55
CA GLY A 262 5.30 1.02 -5.81
C GLY A 262 4.02 1.50 -6.51
N TRP A 263 3.91 2.82 -6.69
CA TRP A 263 2.89 3.53 -7.45
C TRP A 263 1.49 3.60 -6.83
N ILE A 264 1.04 2.59 -6.05
CA ILE A 264 -0.31 2.56 -5.46
C ILE A 264 -0.54 3.80 -4.59
N GLY A 265 0.40 4.10 -3.70
CA GLY A 265 0.33 5.25 -2.80
C GLY A 265 0.37 6.62 -3.51
N LEU A 266 0.78 6.68 -4.78
CA LEU A 266 0.75 7.89 -5.60
C LEU A 266 -0.54 7.99 -6.41
N ILE A 267 -0.90 6.93 -7.13
CA ILE A 267 -1.96 6.92 -8.12
C ILE A 267 -3.34 6.92 -7.49
N ILE A 268 -3.55 6.02 -6.53
CA ILE A 268 -4.88 5.76 -6.00
C ILE A 268 -5.47 6.97 -5.28
N PRO A 269 -4.73 7.70 -4.43
CA PRO A 269 -5.26 8.93 -3.84
C PRO A 269 -5.59 10.00 -4.88
N HIS A 270 -4.81 10.08 -5.96
CA HIS A 270 -5.10 10.99 -7.05
C HIS A 270 -6.39 10.62 -7.78
N LEU A 271 -6.57 9.34 -8.12
CA LEU A 271 -7.83 8.83 -8.68
C LEU A 271 -9.01 9.13 -7.75
N ALA A 272 -8.88 8.86 -6.45
CA ALA A 272 -9.95 9.11 -5.49
C ALA A 272 -10.37 10.59 -5.49
N ARG A 273 -9.40 11.52 -5.55
CA ARG A 273 -9.69 12.97 -5.66
C ARG A 273 -10.40 13.34 -6.95
N MET A 274 -10.07 12.72 -8.06
CA MET A 274 -10.77 12.94 -9.33
C MET A 274 -12.26 12.57 -9.25
N PHE A 275 -12.62 11.57 -8.44
CA PHE A 275 -14.02 11.13 -8.28
C PHE A 275 -14.83 11.98 -7.30
N ILE A 276 -14.23 12.41 -6.17
CA ILE A 276 -14.97 13.02 -5.06
C ILE A 276 -14.35 14.30 -4.49
N GLY A 277 -13.32 14.85 -5.17
CA GLY A 277 -12.62 16.07 -4.74
C GLY A 277 -11.63 15.86 -3.60
N ASP A 278 -11.07 16.97 -3.08
CA ASP A 278 -9.92 16.95 -2.17
C ASP A 278 -10.25 16.77 -0.69
N ASN A 279 -11.54 16.55 -0.35
CA ASN A 279 -11.97 16.38 1.03
C ASN A 279 -11.53 15.02 1.60
N ASN A 280 -10.54 15.02 2.48
CA ASN A 280 -9.97 13.80 3.08
C ASN A 280 -10.97 12.96 3.89
N LEU A 281 -12.08 13.53 4.35
CA LEU A 281 -13.17 12.75 4.97
C LEU A 281 -13.71 11.66 4.04
N ARG A 282 -13.67 11.91 2.73
CA ARG A 282 -14.19 11.01 1.69
C ARG A 282 -13.05 10.37 0.91
N THR A 283 -11.99 11.13 0.63
CA THR A 283 -10.85 10.67 -0.18
C THR A 283 -10.10 9.52 0.48
N LEU A 284 -9.88 9.53 1.82
CA LEU A 284 -9.20 8.43 2.48
C LEU A 284 -9.97 7.10 2.37
N PRO A 285 -11.25 7.01 2.78
CA PRO A 285 -11.97 5.74 2.67
C PRO A 285 -12.17 5.30 1.21
N LEU A 286 -12.32 6.25 0.27
CA LEU A 286 -12.40 5.92 -1.14
C LEU A 286 -11.07 5.39 -1.67
N SER A 287 -9.95 5.95 -1.24
CA SER A 287 -8.62 5.46 -1.58
C SER A 287 -8.40 4.03 -1.10
N ALA A 288 -8.86 3.69 0.13
CA ALA A 288 -8.81 2.32 0.62
C ALA A 288 -9.53 1.35 -0.32
N LEU A 289 -10.75 1.71 -0.72
CA LEU A 289 -11.58 0.86 -1.58
C LEU A 289 -11.01 0.71 -3.00
N ILE A 290 -10.60 1.81 -3.62
CA ILE A 290 -9.99 1.78 -4.96
C ILE A 290 -8.64 1.05 -4.91
N GLY A 291 -7.83 1.25 -3.87
CA GLY A 291 -6.56 0.55 -3.68
C GLY A 291 -6.73 -0.97 -3.54
N ALA A 292 -7.74 -1.40 -2.79
CA ALA A 292 -8.11 -2.81 -2.68
C ALA A 292 -8.51 -3.41 -4.04
N ILE A 293 -9.38 -2.72 -4.78
CA ILE A 293 -9.82 -3.13 -6.13
C ILE A 293 -8.62 -3.19 -7.08
N PHE A 294 -7.79 -2.15 -7.10
CA PHE A 294 -6.65 -2.04 -8.00
C PHE A 294 -5.66 -3.20 -7.78
N LEU A 295 -5.23 -3.43 -6.54
CA LEU A 295 -4.26 -4.48 -6.28
C LEU A 295 -4.84 -5.88 -6.48
N LEU A 296 -6.14 -6.09 -6.22
CA LEU A 296 -6.81 -7.35 -6.52
C LEU A 296 -6.84 -7.64 -8.02
N ILE A 297 -7.08 -6.63 -8.86
CA ILE A 297 -7.00 -6.76 -10.33
C ILE A 297 -5.57 -7.09 -10.75
N ILE A 298 -4.59 -6.33 -10.26
CA ILE A 298 -3.16 -6.54 -10.58
C ILE A 298 -2.71 -7.94 -10.16
N ASP A 299 -3.04 -8.40 -8.96
CA ASP A 299 -2.71 -9.73 -8.49
C ASP A 299 -3.37 -10.84 -9.33
N THR A 300 -4.64 -10.62 -9.70
CA THR A 300 -5.37 -11.56 -10.56
C THR A 300 -4.74 -11.66 -11.95
N LEU A 301 -4.29 -10.54 -12.52
CA LEU A 301 -3.55 -10.51 -13.79
C LEU A 301 -2.17 -11.15 -13.64
N ALA A 302 -1.42 -10.84 -12.57
CA ALA A 302 -0.08 -11.37 -12.31
C ALA A 302 -0.03 -12.90 -12.32
N ARG A 303 -1.08 -13.55 -11.80
CA ARG A 303 -1.21 -15.01 -11.73
C ARG A 303 -1.55 -15.68 -13.06
N ASN A 304 -2.15 -14.93 -13.99
CA ASN A 304 -2.78 -15.51 -15.18
C ASN A 304 -2.15 -15.09 -16.51
N LEU A 305 -1.34 -14.02 -16.55
CA LEU A 305 -0.79 -13.49 -17.80
C LEU A 305 0.35 -14.34 -18.37
N TYR A 306 1.11 -15.02 -17.50
CA TYR A 306 2.28 -15.81 -17.94
C TYR A 306 2.41 -17.09 -17.11
N THR A 307 3.21 -18.06 -17.59
CA THR A 307 3.47 -19.34 -16.90
C THR A 307 4.18 -19.17 -15.57
N GLN A 308 5.05 -18.18 -15.44
CA GLN A 308 5.59 -17.72 -14.16
C GLN A 308 4.80 -16.49 -13.69
N GLU A 309 4.61 -16.36 -12.38
CA GLU A 309 3.91 -15.20 -11.85
C GLU A 309 4.73 -13.92 -12.07
N ILE A 310 4.11 -12.91 -12.65
CA ILE A 310 4.77 -11.62 -12.84
C ILE A 310 4.78 -10.87 -11.49
N PRO A 311 5.94 -10.40 -11.01
CA PRO A 311 6.01 -9.60 -9.79
C PRO A 311 5.10 -8.38 -9.85
N LEU A 312 4.41 -8.10 -8.73
CA LEU A 312 3.38 -7.05 -8.66
C LEU A 312 3.95 -5.65 -8.89
N GLY A 313 5.18 -5.39 -8.41
CA GLY A 313 5.86 -4.11 -8.62
C GLY A 313 6.11 -3.79 -10.09
N ILE A 314 6.33 -4.81 -10.93
CA ILE A 314 6.49 -4.64 -12.38
C ILE A 314 5.17 -4.19 -13.00
N LEU A 315 4.06 -4.89 -12.71
CA LEU A 315 2.74 -4.56 -13.27
C LEU A 315 2.24 -3.20 -12.79
N THR A 316 2.41 -2.90 -11.50
CA THR A 316 2.04 -1.57 -10.98
C THR A 316 2.88 -0.46 -11.59
N GLY A 317 4.16 -0.72 -11.90
CA GLY A 317 5.04 0.22 -12.60
C GLY A 317 4.60 0.48 -14.04
N PHE A 318 4.29 -0.58 -14.80
CA PHE A 318 3.80 -0.44 -16.19
C PHE A 318 2.49 0.33 -16.30
N ILE A 319 1.61 0.25 -15.32
CA ILE A 319 0.36 1.00 -15.29
C ILE A 319 0.59 2.38 -14.68
N GLY A 320 1.37 2.44 -13.61
CA GLY A 320 1.55 3.63 -12.80
C GLY A 320 2.27 4.76 -13.50
N ALA A 321 3.42 4.46 -14.11
CA ALA A 321 4.23 5.49 -14.74
C ALA A 321 3.52 6.17 -15.93
N PRO A 322 2.90 5.44 -16.88
CA PRO A 322 2.14 6.07 -17.96
C PRO A 322 0.91 6.84 -17.47
N PHE A 323 0.19 6.31 -16.47
CA PHE A 323 -0.94 7.01 -15.88
C PHE A 323 -0.50 8.36 -15.27
N PHE A 324 0.60 8.36 -14.53
CA PHE A 324 1.09 9.58 -13.89
C PHE A 324 1.60 10.61 -14.92
N ALA A 325 2.27 10.14 -15.97
CA ALA A 325 2.66 11.00 -17.10
C ALA A 325 1.43 11.63 -17.77
N TRP A 326 0.36 10.87 -17.99
CA TRP A 326 -0.90 11.39 -18.53
C TRP A 326 -1.53 12.45 -17.61
N VAL A 327 -1.54 12.23 -16.30
CA VAL A 327 -2.04 13.21 -15.31
C VAL A 327 -1.27 14.52 -15.40
N LEU A 328 0.08 14.46 -15.45
CA LEU A 328 0.94 15.65 -15.55
C LEU A 328 0.68 16.46 -16.83
N VAL A 329 0.52 15.76 -17.95
CA VAL A 329 0.20 16.43 -19.24
C VAL A 329 -1.16 17.11 -19.17
N LYS A 330 -2.17 16.46 -18.58
CA LYS A 330 -3.53 17.01 -18.46
C LYS A 330 -3.60 18.24 -17.53
N GLN A 331 -2.82 18.26 -16.45
CA GLN A 331 -2.75 19.42 -15.56
C GLN A 331 -2.15 20.65 -16.27
N LYS A 332 -1.12 20.45 -17.10
CA LYS A 332 -0.46 21.53 -17.85
C LYS A 332 -1.32 22.13 -18.98
N VAL A 333 -2.37 21.45 -19.41
CA VAL A 333 -3.33 21.91 -20.43
C VAL A 333 -4.49 22.71 -19.79
N ALA A 334 -4.66 22.59 -18.45
CA ALA A 334 -5.72 23.28 -17.71
C ALA A 334 -5.27 24.62 -17.09
N ASP A 335 -3.95 24.91 -17.05
CA ASP A 335 -3.32 26.19 -16.72
C ASP A 335 -3.06 27.01 -18.01
#